data_3cc8743dab8c679f75c912f7c41eb8af
#
_entry.id   3cc8743dab8c679f75c912f7c41eb8af
#
_cell.length_a   1.000
_cell.length_b   1.000
_cell.length_c   1.000
_cell.angle_alpha   90.00
_cell.angle_beta   90.00
_cell.angle_gamma   90.00
#
_symmetry.space_group_name_H-M   'P 1'
#
loop_
_entity.id
_entity.type
_entity.pdbx_description
1 polymer ?
#
loop_
_entity_poly.entity_id
_entity_poly.type
_entity_poly.pdbx_seq_one_letter_code
_entity_poly.pdbx_strand_id
1 'polypeptide(L)'
;LDLDGFKLVNDRHGHAAGDLLLLQIGERLGASLRHADTIARIGGDEFVVLTDIVASGDIRIIRDKLTQALAAPFQIGHTMLTVSASLGHARYPDDGNSMDALLACADQGMYHLKRARQAQAACTML
;
A
#
# COMPACT_ATOMS: atom_id res chain seq x y z
N LEU A 1 -3.56 0.93 -1.85
CA LEU A 1 -2.42 0.20 -1.28
C LEU A 1 -2.92 -0.79 -0.25
N ASP A 2 -2.52 -2.02 -0.40
CA ASP A 2 -2.93 -3.12 0.46
C ASP A 2 -1.68 -3.86 0.94
N LEU A 3 -1.57 -4.08 2.26
CA LEU A 3 -0.40 -4.73 2.83
C LEU A 3 -0.42 -6.23 2.55
N ASP A 4 0.68 -6.75 2.05
CA ASP A 4 0.84 -8.18 1.80
C ASP A 4 1.15 -8.93 3.11
N GLY A 5 0.38 -9.96 3.41
CA GLY A 5 0.65 -10.83 4.56
C GLY A 5 0.39 -10.22 5.94
N PHE A 6 -0.40 -9.17 6.03
CA PHE A 6 -0.71 -8.52 7.33
C PHE A 6 -1.39 -9.48 8.31
N LYS A 7 -2.27 -10.34 7.83
CA LYS A 7 -2.91 -11.36 8.67
C LYS A 7 -1.87 -12.25 9.35
N LEU A 8 -0.81 -12.60 8.63
CA LEU A 8 0.28 -13.41 9.17
C LEU A 8 1.01 -12.71 10.31
N VAL A 9 1.17 -11.39 10.23
CA VAL A 9 1.76 -10.58 11.31
C VAL A 9 0.89 -10.68 12.55
N ASN A 10 -0.42 -10.49 12.43
CA ASN A 10 -1.35 -10.64 13.54
C ASN A 10 -1.31 -12.06 14.15
N ASP A 11 -1.27 -13.08 13.31
CA ASP A 11 -1.26 -14.48 13.75
C ASP A 11 0.04 -14.82 14.50
N ARG A 12 1.18 -14.27 14.08
CA ARG A 12 2.50 -14.55 14.67
C ARG A 12 2.84 -13.68 15.87
N HIS A 13 2.44 -12.40 15.84
CA HIS A 13 2.89 -11.39 16.80
C HIS A 13 1.76 -10.80 17.63
N GLY A 14 0.51 -11.13 17.33
CA GLY A 14 -0.68 -10.62 18.00
C GLY A 14 -1.23 -9.33 17.39
N HIS A 15 -2.48 -9.03 17.74
CA HIS A 15 -3.19 -7.86 17.21
C HIS A 15 -2.56 -6.52 17.67
N ALA A 16 -2.03 -6.49 18.91
CA ALA A 16 -1.36 -5.28 19.40
C ALA A 16 -0.14 -4.92 18.55
N ALA A 17 0.66 -5.91 18.15
CA ALA A 17 1.79 -5.72 17.25
C ALA A 17 1.34 -5.28 15.87
N GLY A 18 0.25 -5.86 15.35
CA GLY A 18 -0.34 -5.47 14.07
C GLY A 18 -0.82 -4.02 14.09
N ASP A 19 -1.46 -3.58 15.18
CA ASP A 19 -1.92 -2.19 15.33
C ASP A 19 -0.76 -1.20 15.36
N LEU A 20 0.31 -1.51 16.07
CA LEU A 20 1.53 -0.69 16.10
C LEU A 20 2.18 -0.62 14.72
N LEU A 21 2.22 -1.72 14.00
CA LEU A 21 2.76 -1.77 12.64
C LEU A 21 1.95 -0.87 11.71
N LEU A 22 0.62 -0.94 11.75
CA LEU A 22 -0.26 -0.08 10.95
C LEU A 22 -0.03 1.40 11.25
N LEU A 23 0.12 1.75 12.52
CA LEU A 23 0.40 3.13 12.94
C LEU A 23 1.72 3.62 12.34
N GLN A 24 2.79 2.84 12.47
CA GLN A 24 4.11 3.20 11.95
C GLN A 24 4.12 3.26 10.42
N ILE A 25 3.39 2.37 9.75
CA ILE A 25 3.23 2.41 8.30
C ILE A 25 2.55 3.72 7.88
N GLY A 26 1.46 4.09 8.52
CA GLY A 26 0.75 5.34 8.24
C GLY A 26 1.65 6.56 8.42
N GLU A 27 2.42 6.61 9.50
CA GLU A 27 3.37 7.69 9.77
C GLU A 27 4.46 7.76 8.70
N ARG A 28 5.03 6.63 8.33
CA ARG A 28 6.12 6.56 7.35
C ARG A 28 5.64 6.90 5.94
N LEU A 29 4.47 6.42 5.54
CA LEU A 29 3.87 6.79 4.26
C LEU A 29 3.53 8.28 4.23
N GLY A 30 2.95 8.81 5.30
CA GLY A 30 2.63 10.24 5.39
C GLY A 30 3.86 11.13 5.30
N ALA A 31 4.97 10.72 5.91
CA ALA A 31 6.24 11.46 5.85
C ALA A 31 6.86 11.46 4.45
N SER A 32 6.54 10.46 3.61
CA SER A 32 7.04 10.39 2.24
C SER A 32 6.23 11.21 1.23
N LEU A 33 5.05 11.69 1.65
CA LEU A 33 4.12 12.43 0.80
C LEU A 33 4.28 13.94 1.00
N ARG A 34 3.73 14.71 0.04
CA ARG A 34 3.68 16.18 0.15
C ARG A 34 2.60 16.58 1.14
N HIS A 35 2.72 17.80 1.68
CA HIS A 35 1.73 18.36 2.61
C HIS A 35 0.31 18.40 2.00
N ALA A 36 0.21 18.64 0.70
CA ALA A 36 -1.07 18.68 -0.02
C ALA A 36 -1.68 17.29 -0.28
N ASP A 37 -0.90 16.23 -0.15
CA ASP A 37 -1.39 14.87 -0.35
C ASP A 37 -2.13 14.40 0.89
N THR A 38 -3.10 13.52 0.69
CA THR A 38 -3.89 12.93 1.78
C THR A 38 -3.66 11.44 1.84
N ILE A 39 -3.46 10.93 3.05
CA ILE A 39 -3.42 9.49 3.30
C ILE A 39 -4.49 9.12 4.32
N ALA A 40 -5.18 8.01 4.08
CA ALA A 40 -6.18 7.46 4.99
C ALA A 40 -6.11 5.94 5.00
N ARG A 41 -6.36 5.36 6.17
CA ARG A 41 -6.61 3.93 6.30
C ARG A 41 -8.12 3.69 6.21
N ILE A 42 -8.57 2.90 5.24
CA ILE A 42 -9.99 2.68 4.98
C ILE A 42 -10.49 1.31 5.40
N GLY A 43 -9.62 0.42 5.76
CA GLY A 43 -9.97 -0.92 6.25
C GLY A 43 -8.74 -1.55 6.87
N GLY A 44 -8.85 -2.70 7.48
CA GLY A 44 -7.80 -3.39 8.23
C GLY A 44 -6.37 -3.07 7.80
N ASP A 45 -5.96 -3.55 6.64
CA ASP A 45 -4.62 -3.42 6.08
C ASP A 45 -4.58 -2.58 4.79
N GLU A 46 -5.60 -1.75 4.56
CA GLU A 46 -5.78 -0.99 3.32
C GLU A 46 -5.61 0.51 3.56
N PHE A 47 -4.76 1.14 2.73
CA PHE A 47 -4.51 2.58 2.73
C PHE A 47 -4.86 3.19 1.37
N VAL A 48 -5.39 4.40 1.41
CA VAL A 48 -5.67 5.22 0.22
C VAL A 48 -4.83 6.48 0.28
N VAL A 49 -4.21 6.81 -0.84
CA VAL A 49 -3.47 8.07 -1.02
C VAL A 49 -4.15 8.87 -2.11
N LEU A 50 -4.49 10.11 -1.81
CA LEU A 50 -5.01 11.08 -2.78
C LEU A 50 -3.91 12.09 -3.08
N THR A 51 -3.59 12.24 -4.36
CA THR A 51 -2.51 13.12 -4.78
C THR A 51 -2.86 13.78 -6.11
N ASP A 52 -2.31 14.97 -6.35
CA ASP A 52 -2.45 15.67 -7.60
C ASP A 52 -1.30 15.25 -8.55
N ILE A 53 -1.64 14.50 -9.58
CA ILE A 53 -0.66 13.99 -10.56
C ILE A 53 -0.04 15.12 -11.38
N VAL A 54 -0.80 16.16 -11.69
CA VAL A 54 -0.27 17.30 -12.47
C VAL A 54 0.88 17.96 -11.70
N ALA A 55 0.71 18.15 -10.40
CA ALA A 55 1.75 18.71 -9.54
C ALA A 55 2.85 17.72 -9.18
N SER A 56 2.53 16.43 -9.07
CA SER A 56 3.49 15.39 -8.65
C SER A 56 4.19 14.69 -9.83
N GLY A 57 3.75 14.94 -11.07
CA GLY A 57 4.31 14.33 -12.26
C GLY A 57 3.71 12.95 -12.57
N ASP A 58 4.56 11.94 -12.71
CA ASP A 58 4.14 10.59 -13.09
C ASP A 58 3.69 9.79 -11.87
N ILE A 59 2.63 9.00 -12.02
CA ILE A 59 2.16 8.09 -10.99
C ILE A 59 3.25 7.10 -10.54
N ARG A 60 4.17 6.74 -11.41
CA ARG A 60 5.30 5.86 -11.07
C ARG A 60 6.22 6.47 -10.02
N ILE A 61 6.39 7.78 -10.00
CA ILE A 61 7.19 8.47 -9.00
C ILE A 61 6.57 8.30 -7.61
N ILE A 62 5.25 8.44 -7.52
CA ILE A 62 4.51 8.26 -6.26
C ILE A 62 4.57 6.81 -5.81
N ARG A 63 4.36 5.87 -6.72
CA ARG A 63 4.46 4.44 -6.41
C ARG A 63 5.84 4.07 -5.88
N ASP A 64 6.89 4.58 -6.50
CA ASP A 64 8.27 4.33 -6.07
C ASP A 64 8.53 4.93 -4.69
N LYS A 65 8.07 6.14 -4.42
CA LYS A 65 8.16 6.75 -3.10
C LYS A 65 7.51 5.91 -2.01
N LEU A 66 6.29 5.45 -2.26
CA LEU A 66 5.55 4.62 -1.31
C LEU A 66 6.22 3.27 -1.09
N THR A 67 6.68 2.65 -2.17
CA THR A 67 7.40 1.37 -2.10
C THR A 67 8.71 1.52 -1.31
N GLN A 68 9.46 2.56 -1.55
CA GLN A 68 10.70 2.84 -0.82
C GLN A 68 10.46 3.16 0.65
N ALA A 69 9.38 3.86 0.96
CA ALA A 69 9.00 4.16 2.34
C ALA A 69 8.73 2.87 3.15
N LEU A 70 8.23 1.83 2.51
CA LEU A 70 7.94 0.55 3.15
C LEU A 70 9.12 -0.42 3.15
N ALA A 71 10.19 -0.13 2.41
CA ALA A 71 11.32 -1.04 2.23
C ALA A 71 12.13 -1.25 3.51
N ALA A 72 12.31 -0.21 4.33
CA ALA A 72 13.06 -0.31 5.57
C ALA A 72 12.25 -1.08 6.62
N PRO A 73 12.90 -1.93 7.44
CA PRO A 73 12.20 -2.67 8.49
C PRO A 73 11.51 -1.77 9.50
N PHE A 74 10.47 -2.31 10.12
CA PHE A 74 9.73 -1.66 11.21
C PHE A 74 10.10 -2.32 12.53
N GLN A 75 10.43 -1.53 13.53
CA GLN A 75 10.71 -2.04 14.86
C GLN A 75 9.43 -2.08 15.68
N ILE A 76 8.98 -3.27 16.02
CA ILE A 76 7.80 -3.51 16.84
C ILE A 76 8.26 -4.22 18.12
N GLY A 77 8.36 -3.46 19.20
CA GLY A 77 8.97 -3.96 20.44
C GLY A 77 10.42 -4.34 20.21
N HIS A 78 10.74 -5.61 20.42
CA HIS A 78 12.08 -6.17 20.18
C HIS A 78 12.23 -6.87 18.83
N THR A 79 11.20 -6.84 18.01
CA THR A 79 11.15 -7.56 16.73
C THR A 79 11.24 -6.57 15.57
N MET A 80 12.04 -6.91 14.56
CA MET A 80 12.10 -6.18 13.30
C MET A 80 11.25 -6.90 12.26
N LEU A 81 10.27 -6.17 11.69
CA LEU A 81 9.37 -6.70 10.67
C LEU A 81 9.58 -5.98 9.34
N THR A 82 9.66 -6.76 8.27
CA THR A 82 9.62 -6.24 6.90
C THR A 82 8.23 -6.44 6.33
N VAL A 83 7.73 -5.43 5.62
CA VAL A 83 6.44 -5.51 4.97
C VAL A 83 6.58 -5.18 3.49
N SER A 84 5.68 -5.71 2.69
CA SER A 84 5.48 -5.30 1.32
C SER A 84 4.02 -4.92 1.12
N ALA A 85 3.76 -4.23 0.03
CA ALA A 85 2.40 -3.81 -0.30
C ALA A 85 2.16 -3.97 -1.79
N SER A 86 0.90 -4.19 -2.11
CA SER A 86 0.40 -4.15 -3.48
C SER A 86 -0.28 -2.80 -3.71
N LEU A 87 0.08 -2.12 -4.78
CA LEU A 87 -0.45 -0.80 -5.13
C LEU A 87 -1.23 -0.87 -6.43
N GLY A 88 -2.48 -0.43 -6.38
CA GLY A 88 -3.28 -0.12 -7.54
C GLY A 88 -3.48 1.38 -7.61
N HIS A 89 -3.85 1.89 -8.77
CA HIS A 89 -4.15 3.31 -8.94
C HIS A 89 -5.35 3.54 -9.85
N ALA A 90 -5.96 4.68 -9.69
CA ALA A 90 -7.01 5.19 -10.56
C ALA A 90 -6.87 6.70 -10.68
N ARG A 91 -7.25 7.23 -11.82
CA ARG A 91 -7.11 8.66 -12.14
C ARG A 91 -8.49 9.28 -12.33
N TYR A 92 -8.74 10.37 -11.61
CA TYR A 92 -9.93 11.18 -11.82
C TYR A 92 -9.68 12.20 -12.94
N PRO A 93 -10.62 12.45 -13.84
CA PRO A 93 -11.93 11.79 -14.00
C PRO A 93 -11.92 10.58 -14.94
N ASP A 94 -10.78 10.19 -15.49
CA ASP A 94 -10.67 9.18 -16.56
C ASP A 94 -11.17 7.80 -16.13
N ASP A 95 -10.83 7.39 -14.90
CA ASP A 95 -11.15 6.05 -14.38
C ASP A 95 -12.41 6.02 -13.52
N GLY A 96 -13.04 7.16 -13.32
CA GLY A 96 -14.28 7.30 -12.57
C GLY A 96 -14.47 8.71 -12.06
N ASN A 97 -15.70 9.04 -11.67
CA ASN A 97 -16.06 10.36 -11.15
C ASN A 97 -16.63 10.30 -9.74
N SER A 98 -16.47 9.18 -9.07
CA SER A 98 -16.83 9.00 -7.66
C SER A 98 -15.74 8.24 -6.93
N MET A 99 -15.68 8.37 -5.61
CA MET A 99 -14.73 7.63 -4.79
C MET A 99 -14.90 6.12 -4.97
N ASP A 100 -16.13 5.63 -4.98
CA ASP A 100 -16.41 4.20 -5.14
C ASP A 100 -15.92 3.66 -6.48
N ALA A 101 -16.14 4.40 -7.56
CA ALA A 101 -15.68 4.01 -8.90
C ALA A 101 -14.15 3.99 -8.99
N LEU A 102 -13.47 4.99 -8.41
CA LEU A 102 -12.02 5.07 -8.41
C LEU A 102 -11.39 3.96 -7.57
N LEU A 103 -11.93 3.68 -6.40
CA LEU A 103 -11.47 2.58 -5.55
C LEU A 103 -11.65 1.22 -6.24
N ALA A 104 -12.78 1.00 -6.89
CA ALA A 104 -13.02 -0.23 -7.63
C ALA A 104 -12.01 -0.41 -8.77
N CYS A 105 -11.71 0.65 -9.50
CA CYS A 105 -10.70 0.63 -10.57
C CYS A 105 -9.30 0.31 -10.02
N ALA A 106 -8.89 0.96 -8.94
CA ALA A 106 -7.61 0.73 -8.29
C ALA A 106 -7.50 -0.71 -7.76
N ASP A 107 -8.56 -1.24 -7.16
CA ASP A 107 -8.60 -2.60 -6.63
C ASP A 107 -8.45 -3.65 -7.75
N GLN A 108 -9.07 -3.43 -8.90
CA GLN A 108 -8.91 -4.31 -10.05
C GLN A 108 -7.46 -4.36 -10.53
N GLY A 109 -6.82 -3.20 -10.65
CA GLY A 109 -5.41 -3.11 -11.03
C GLY A 109 -4.50 -3.82 -10.04
N MET A 110 -4.74 -3.65 -8.76
CA MET A 110 -4.01 -4.31 -7.68
C MET A 110 -4.18 -5.83 -7.72
N TYR A 111 -5.41 -6.30 -7.94
CA TYR A 111 -5.71 -7.72 -8.04
C TYR A 111 -4.95 -8.39 -9.20
N HIS A 112 -4.92 -7.75 -10.36
CA HIS A 112 -4.17 -8.25 -11.52
C HIS A 112 -2.67 -8.34 -11.23
N LEU A 113 -2.10 -7.36 -10.55
CA LEU A 113 -0.69 -7.37 -10.17
C LEU A 113 -0.37 -8.50 -9.20
N LYS A 114 -1.21 -8.76 -8.21
CA LYS A 114 -1.05 -9.87 -7.26
C LYS A 114 -1.07 -11.22 -7.99
N ARG A 115 -2.01 -11.41 -8.91
CA ARG A 115 -2.10 -12.65 -9.70
C ARG A 115 -0.88 -12.86 -10.57
N ALA A 116 -0.38 -11.82 -11.22
CA ALA A 116 0.83 -11.88 -12.04
C ALA A 116 2.06 -12.29 -11.20
N ARG A 117 2.21 -11.75 -10.00
CA ARG A 117 3.30 -12.12 -9.07
C ARG A 117 3.20 -13.58 -8.64
N GLN A 118 2.00 -14.06 -8.32
CA GLN A 118 1.78 -15.45 -7.93
C GLN A 118 2.09 -16.41 -9.08
N ALA A 119 1.66 -16.10 -10.29
CA ALA A 119 1.96 -16.88 -11.48
C ALA A 119 3.47 -16.92 -11.75
N GLN A 120 4.16 -15.81 -11.60
CA GLN A 120 5.61 -15.72 -11.79
C GLN A 120 6.37 -16.54 -10.73
N ALA A 121 5.94 -16.46 -9.47
CA ALA A 121 6.51 -17.26 -8.40
C ALA A 121 6.31 -18.76 -8.62
N ALA A 122 5.13 -19.18 -9.07
CA ALA A 122 4.86 -20.56 -9.42
C ALA A 122 5.74 -21.06 -10.58
N CYS A 123 5.96 -20.19 -11.57
CA CYS A 123 6.84 -20.50 -12.70
C CYS A 123 8.31 -20.64 -12.28
N THR A 124 8.73 -19.89 -11.29
CA THR A 124 10.10 -19.94 -10.76
C THR A 124 10.36 -21.22 -9.95
N MET A 125 9.32 -21.83 -9.42
CA MET A 125 9.43 -23.08 -8.63
C MET A 125 9.54 -24.33 -9.50
N LEU A 126 9.30 -24.21 -10.78
CA LEU A 126 9.44 -25.31 -11.73
C LEU A 126 10.87 -25.41 -12.27
#